data_defe56d6e94786fec50d68963e519746
#
_entry.id   defe56d6e94786fec50d68963e519746
#
_cell.length_a   1.000
_cell.length_b   1.000
_cell.length_c   1.000
_cell.angle_alpha   90.00
_cell.angle_beta   90.00
_cell.angle_gamma   90.00
#
_symmetry.space_group_name_H-M   'P 1'
#
loop_
_entity.id
_entity.type
_entity.pdbx_description
1 polymer ?
#
loop_
_entity_poly.entity_id
_entity_poly.type
_entity_poly.pdbx_seq_one_letter_code
_entity_poly.pdbx_strand_id
1 'polypeptide(L)'
;MLTGKHSHANGFTDNTTCVFDGSQQTLPKLLQTAGYQTAIVGKWHLESMPTGFDYWEILPGQGDYYNPDFIMMNNDTVREKGYLTNIITDKSIDWLEKGRDKEQPFCLFIHHKAIHRDWLPELKYLTLYEDKEFSMPDNFYDDYEGRPAAAAQTMSIAKDMDIIYDTKMYREGMKSRLKKAYGLSLIHI
;
A
#
# COMPACT_ATOMS: atom_id res chain seq x y z
N MET A 1 -0.12 7.45 -13.69
CA MET A 1 -0.27 6.14 -14.37
C MET A 1 -1.72 5.90 -14.79
N LEU A 2 -2.70 5.95 -13.89
CA LEU A 2 -4.11 5.61 -14.18
C LEU A 2 -4.71 6.41 -15.34
N THR A 3 -4.53 7.73 -15.39
CA THR A 3 -5.07 8.62 -16.44
C THR A 3 -4.04 8.99 -17.51
N GLY A 4 -2.76 8.72 -17.32
CA GLY A 4 -1.69 9.24 -18.17
C GLY A 4 -1.46 10.75 -18.07
N LYS A 5 -2.14 11.44 -17.13
CA LYS A 5 -2.06 12.88 -16.92
C LYS A 5 -1.37 13.22 -15.61
N HIS A 6 -0.71 14.36 -15.55
CA HIS A 6 -0.22 14.92 -14.28
C HIS A 6 -1.39 15.31 -13.36
N SER A 7 -1.13 15.38 -12.05
CA SER A 7 -2.15 15.64 -11.03
C SER A 7 -2.94 16.93 -11.26
N HIS A 8 -2.30 18.02 -11.65
CA HIS A 8 -2.98 19.27 -11.98
C HIS A 8 -3.93 19.16 -13.19
N ALA A 9 -3.71 18.20 -14.09
CA ALA A 9 -4.52 18.00 -15.28
C ALA A 9 -5.62 16.94 -15.09
N ASN A 10 -5.49 16.06 -14.09
CA ASN A 10 -6.51 15.07 -13.74
C ASN A 10 -7.37 15.48 -12.53
N GLY A 11 -7.02 16.59 -11.87
CA GLY A 11 -7.74 17.15 -10.73
C GLY A 11 -7.47 16.49 -9.37
N PHE A 12 -6.68 15.40 -9.31
CA PHE A 12 -6.30 14.75 -8.04
C PHE A 12 -4.95 15.29 -7.59
N THR A 13 -4.96 16.39 -6.84
CA THR A 13 -3.76 17.16 -6.48
C THR A 13 -3.19 16.84 -5.10
N ASP A 14 -3.98 16.24 -4.22
CA ASP A 14 -3.56 15.83 -2.87
C ASP A 14 -4.35 14.59 -2.39
N ASN A 15 -3.86 13.97 -1.31
CA ASN A 15 -4.45 12.75 -0.73
C ASN A 15 -5.38 13.04 0.46
N THR A 16 -5.71 14.30 0.74
CA THR A 16 -6.46 14.68 1.96
C THR A 16 -7.81 15.27 1.65
N THR A 17 -7.91 16.04 0.58
CA THR A 17 -9.13 16.78 0.22
C THR A 17 -9.68 16.40 -1.15
N CYS A 18 -8.86 15.83 -2.04
CA CYS A 18 -9.29 15.48 -3.38
C CYS A 18 -9.98 14.12 -3.44
N VAL A 19 -11.06 14.07 -4.21
CA VAL A 19 -11.73 12.84 -4.62
C VAL A 19 -11.42 12.63 -6.11
N PHE A 20 -10.94 11.45 -6.47
CA PHE A 20 -10.66 11.16 -7.87
C PHE A 20 -11.94 11.09 -8.70
N ASP A 21 -11.99 11.89 -9.77
CA ASP A 21 -13.09 11.84 -10.72
C ASP A 21 -12.98 10.58 -11.61
N GLY A 22 -13.73 9.55 -11.21
CA GLY A 22 -13.80 8.29 -11.92
C GLY A 22 -14.49 8.36 -13.28
N SER A 23 -15.08 9.49 -13.70
CA SER A 23 -15.66 9.65 -15.04
C SER A 23 -14.58 9.80 -16.13
N GLN A 24 -13.40 10.25 -15.75
CA GLN A 24 -12.26 10.43 -16.67
C GLN A 24 -11.88 9.14 -17.39
N GLN A 25 -11.28 9.29 -18.56
CA GLN A 25 -10.66 8.17 -19.25
C GLN A 25 -9.44 7.65 -18.48
N THR A 26 -9.42 6.35 -18.24
CA THR A 26 -8.35 5.66 -17.51
C THR A 26 -7.85 4.46 -18.30
N LEU A 27 -6.65 4.01 -18.00
CA LEU A 27 -6.08 2.80 -18.62
C LEU A 27 -7.01 1.57 -18.52
N PRO A 28 -7.62 1.25 -17.38
CA PRO A 28 -8.54 0.11 -17.31
C PRO A 28 -9.73 0.26 -18.27
N LYS A 29 -10.33 1.43 -18.38
CA LYS A 29 -11.45 1.67 -19.31
C LYS A 29 -11.04 1.48 -20.78
N LEU A 30 -9.83 1.92 -21.16
CA LEU A 30 -9.30 1.70 -22.50
C LEU A 30 -9.07 0.20 -22.75
N LEU A 31 -8.55 -0.51 -21.76
CA LEU A 31 -8.33 -1.95 -21.86
C LEU A 31 -9.66 -2.72 -21.97
N GLN A 32 -10.70 -2.34 -21.24
CA GLN A 32 -12.04 -2.91 -21.40
C GLN A 32 -12.57 -2.69 -22.83
N THR A 33 -12.39 -1.50 -23.37
CA THR A 33 -12.78 -1.20 -24.78
C THR A 33 -12.01 -2.08 -25.78
N ALA A 34 -10.80 -2.51 -25.44
CA ALA A 34 -9.98 -3.40 -26.24
C ALA A 34 -10.24 -4.89 -25.96
N GLY A 35 -11.27 -5.23 -25.18
CA GLY A 35 -11.68 -6.62 -24.88
C GLY A 35 -10.91 -7.27 -23.73
N TYR A 36 -10.21 -6.50 -22.92
CA TYR A 36 -9.55 -7.03 -21.72
C TYR A 36 -10.53 -7.10 -20.55
N GLN A 37 -10.42 -8.15 -19.76
CA GLN A 37 -10.94 -8.15 -18.39
C GLN A 37 -10.00 -7.37 -17.48
N THR A 38 -10.55 -6.55 -16.62
CA THR A 38 -9.79 -5.66 -15.74
C THR A 38 -10.13 -5.90 -14.29
N ALA A 39 -9.11 -5.99 -13.45
CA ALA A 39 -9.32 -6.16 -12.01
C ALA A 39 -8.34 -5.33 -11.20
N ILE A 40 -8.73 -5.00 -9.95
CA ILE A 40 -7.84 -4.42 -8.96
C ILE A 40 -8.08 -5.03 -7.58
N VAL A 41 -7.00 -5.42 -6.91
CA VAL A 41 -7.03 -5.94 -5.55
C VAL A 41 -6.03 -5.17 -4.69
N GLY A 42 -6.49 -4.65 -3.55
CA GLY A 42 -5.65 -3.99 -2.57
C GLY A 42 -5.85 -2.48 -2.46
N LYS A 43 -4.78 -1.71 -2.27
CA LYS A 43 -4.87 -0.29 -1.94
C LYS A 43 -5.32 0.56 -3.13
N TRP A 44 -6.46 1.22 -2.99
CA TRP A 44 -6.97 2.20 -3.96
C TRP A 44 -6.60 3.64 -3.59
N HIS A 45 -6.99 4.09 -2.43
CA HIS A 45 -6.63 5.39 -1.80
C HIS A 45 -6.83 6.60 -2.70
N LEU A 46 -7.94 6.66 -3.41
CA LEU A 46 -8.33 7.78 -4.27
C LEU A 46 -9.64 8.45 -3.85
N GLU A 47 -10.15 8.12 -2.64
CA GLU A 47 -11.37 8.65 -2.01
C GLU A 47 -12.63 8.50 -2.89
N SER A 48 -12.57 7.61 -3.88
CA SER A 48 -13.67 7.24 -4.77
C SER A 48 -13.72 5.73 -4.95
N MET A 49 -14.82 5.19 -5.43
CA MET A 49 -14.87 3.79 -5.82
C MET A 49 -14.18 3.58 -7.18
N PRO A 50 -13.53 2.43 -7.41
CA PRO A 50 -12.91 2.12 -8.69
C PRO A 50 -13.92 2.12 -9.84
N THR A 51 -13.51 2.64 -10.98
CA THR A 51 -14.28 2.61 -12.22
C THR A 51 -13.43 2.06 -13.37
N GLY A 52 -14.06 1.34 -14.29
CA GLY A 52 -13.36 0.71 -15.41
C GLY A 52 -12.69 -0.60 -15.01
N PHE A 53 -13.18 -1.24 -13.96
CA PHE A 53 -12.77 -2.57 -13.54
C PHE A 53 -13.99 -3.50 -13.50
N ASP A 54 -13.82 -4.71 -14.00
CA ASP A 54 -14.84 -5.75 -13.97
C ASP A 54 -14.89 -6.45 -12.61
N TYR A 55 -13.77 -6.37 -11.88
CA TYR A 55 -13.65 -6.89 -10.53
C TYR A 55 -12.77 -5.99 -9.68
N TRP A 56 -13.17 -5.77 -8.42
CA TRP A 56 -12.31 -5.12 -7.44
C TRP A 56 -12.66 -5.47 -6.00
N GLU A 57 -11.61 -5.53 -5.17
CA GLU A 57 -11.68 -5.56 -3.72
C GLU A 57 -10.59 -4.63 -3.19
N ILE A 58 -11.00 -3.55 -2.54
CA ILE A 58 -10.08 -2.48 -2.17
C ILE A 58 -10.03 -2.23 -0.67
N LEU A 59 -8.88 -1.72 -0.23
CA LEU A 59 -8.70 -1.31 1.16
C LEU A 59 -9.34 0.07 1.40
N PRO A 60 -10.05 0.27 2.52
CA PRO A 60 -10.45 1.61 2.95
C PRO A 60 -9.19 2.43 3.31
N GLY A 61 -9.06 3.62 2.74
CA GLY A 61 -7.95 4.54 2.99
C GLY A 61 -6.56 3.88 2.83
N GLN A 62 -5.77 3.89 3.90
CA GLN A 62 -4.42 3.31 3.91
C GLN A 62 -4.41 1.79 4.14
N GLY A 63 -5.49 1.21 4.63
CA GLY A 63 -5.58 -0.19 5.04
C GLY A 63 -4.74 -0.53 6.28
N ASP A 64 -5.00 -1.67 6.86
CA ASP A 64 -4.26 -2.23 7.99
C ASP A 64 -3.40 -3.42 7.55
N TYR A 65 -2.18 -3.58 8.13
CA TYR A 65 -1.32 -4.71 7.82
C TYR A 65 -1.85 -6.05 8.33
N TYR A 66 -2.61 -6.01 9.44
CA TYR A 66 -3.20 -7.19 10.06
C TYR A 66 -4.71 -7.06 10.17
N ASN A 67 -5.42 -8.11 9.85
CA ASN A 67 -6.87 -8.20 9.88
C ASN A 67 -7.53 -7.00 9.16
N PRO A 68 -7.19 -6.78 7.89
CA PRO A 68 -7.68 -5.64 7.13
C PRO A 68 -9.17 -5.73 6.87
N ASP A 69 -9.78 -4.57 6.69
CA ASP A 69 -11.08 -4.45 6.06
C ASP A 69 -10.91 -4.31 4.55
N PHE A 70 -11.79 -4.94 3.78
CA PHE A 70 -11.92 -4.77 2.33
C PHE A 70 -13.30 -4.22 1.99
N ILE A 71 -13.35 -3.24 1.11
CA ILE A 71 -14.59 -2.80 0.47
C ILE A 71 -14.78 -3.64 -0.78
N MET A 72 -15.92 -4.29 -0.87
CA MET A 72 -16.30 -5.20 -1.96
C MET A 72 -17.08 -4.45 -3.04
N MET A 73 -17.22 -5.03 -4.24
CA MET A 73 -17.97 -4.43 -5.36
C MET A 73 -19.44 -4.08 -5.05
N ASN A 74 -20.06 -4.77 -4.11
CA ASN A 74 -21.40 -4.48 -3.62
C ASN A 74 -21.45 -3.36 -2.55
N ASN A 75 -20.31 -2.71 -2.30
CA ASN A 75 -20.07 -1.71 -1.25
C ASN A 75 -20.13 -2.24 0.18
N ASP A 76 -20.21 -3.55 0.39
CA ASP A 76 -20.05 -4.11 1.73
C ASP A 76 -18.60 -4.01 2.19
N THR A 77 -18.40 -3.88 3.49
CA THR A 77 -17.07 -3.93 4.10
C THR A 77 -16.93 -5.26 4.84
N VAL A 78 -15.92 -6.03 4.47
CA VAL A 78 -15.63 -7.34 5.06
C VAL A 78 -14.27 -7.31 5.73
N ARG A 79 -14.23 -7.68 7.02
CA ARG A 79 -12.98 -7.86 7.75
C ARG A 79 -12.42 -9.25 7.50
N GLU A 80 -11.15 -9.31 7.08
CA GLU A 80 -10.46 -10.57 6.88
C GLU A 80 -9.35 -10.79 7.90
N LYS A 81 -9.25 -12.00 8.44
CA LYS A 81 -8.23 -12.36 9.41
C LYS A 81 -6.95 -12.78 8.71
N GLY A 82 -5.83 -12.15 9.07
CA GLY A 82 -4.51 -12.53 8.56
C GLY A 82 -3.63 -11.33 8.23
N TYR A 83 -2.53 -11.62 7.53
CA TYR A 83 -1.57 -10.61 7.09
C TYR A 83 -1.92 -10.10 5.69
N LEU A 84 -2.05 -8.80 5.56
CA LEU A 84 -2.58 -8.13 4.37
C LEU A 84 -1.90 -8.54 3.06
N THR A 85 -0.55 -8.62 3.06
CA THR A 85 0.18 -8.96 1.83
C THR A 85 -0.20 -10.36 1.31
N ASN A 86 -0.36 -11.34 2.23
CA ASN A 86 -0.80 -12.67 1.87
C ASN A 86 -2.23 -12.65 1.34
N ILE A 87 -3.14 -11.96 2.05
CA ILE A 87 -4.56 -11.87 1.64
C ILE A 87 -4.70 -11.25 0.24
N ILE A 88 -4.00 -10.14 -0.04
CA ILE A 88 -4.02 -9.52 -1.39
C ILE A 88 -3.48 -10.50 -2.44
N THR A 89 -2.41 -11.22 -2.12
CA THR A 89 -1.82 -12.21 -3.03
C THR A 89 -2.80 -13.35 -3.31
N ASP A 90 -3.40 -13.93 -2.26
CA ASP A 90 -4.34 -15.05 -2.37
C ASP A 90 -5.59 -14.66 -3.18
N LYS A 91 -6.16 -13.47 -2.90
CA LYS A 91 -7.29 -12.92 -3.69
C LYS A 91 -6.93 -12.72 -5.16
N SER A 92 -5.72 -12.25 -5.43
CA SER A 92 -5.23 -12.03 -6.79
C SER A 92 -5.06 -13.35 -7.54
N ILE A 93 -4.52 -14.38 -6.88
CA ILE A 93 -4.40 -15.73 -7.43
C ILE A 93 -5.78 -16.34 -7.66
N ASP A 94 -6.68 -16.21 -6.71
CA ASP A 94 -8.06 -16.73 -6.82
C ASP A 94 -8.80 -16.12 -8.02
N TRP A 95 -8.65 -14.80 -8.23
CA TRP A 95 -9.21 -14.14 -9.40
C TRP A 95 -8.58 -14.65 -10.70
N LEU A 96 -7.26 -14.82 -10.75
CA LEU A 96 -6.56 -15.35 -11.93
C LEU A 96 -6.98 -16.77 -12.27
N GLU A 97 -7.22 -17.60 -11.26
CA GLU A 97 -7.54 -19.00 -11.44
C GLU A 97 -9.04 -19.27 -11.69
N LYS A 98 -9.91 -18.53 -10.99
CA LYS A 98 -11.34 -18.82 -10.90
C LYS A 98 -12.26 -17.66 -11.29
N GLY A 99 -11.79 -16.42 -11.11
CA GLY A 99 -12.63 -15.22 -11.23
C GLY A 99 -12.74 -14.66 -12.63
N ARG A 100 -11.77 -14.93 -13.50
CA ARG A 100 -11.75 -14.41 -14.87
C ARG A 100 -12.14 -15.45 -15.92
N ASP A 101 -12.60 -14.98 -17.08
CA ASP A 101 -12.69 -15.79 -18.28
C ASP A 101 -11.28 -16.04 -18.84
N LYS A 102 -10.88 -17.28 -19.00
CA LYS A 102 -9.54 -17.65 -19.44
C LYS A 102 -9.29 -17.43 -20.92
N GLU A 103 -10.35 -17.30 -21.70
CA GLU A 103 -10.28 -17.05 -23.14
C GLU A 103 -10.07 -15.56 -23.47
N GLN A 104 -10.23 -14.67 -22.48
CA GLN A 104 -10.03 -13.23 -22.66
C GLN A 104 -8.68 -12.78 -22.11
N PRO A 105 -8.03 -11.80 -22.77
CA PRO A 105 -6.88 -11.12 -22.20
C PRO A 105 -7.29 -10.37 -20.93
N PHE A 106 -6.36 -10.18 -20.02
CA PHE A 106 -6.65 -9.52 -18.75
C PHE A 106 -5.61 -8.50 -18.35
N CYS A 107 -6.01 -7.60 -17.46
CA CYS A 107 -5.13 -6.68 -16.74
C CYS A 107 -5.52 -6.68 -15.27
N LEU A 108 -4.63 -7.15 -14.41
CA LEU A 108 -4.81 -7.19 -12.97
C LEU A 108 -3.85 -6.21 -12.29
N PHE A 109 -4.40 -5.31 -11.50
CA PHE A 109 -3.66 -4.40 -10.63
C PHE A 109 -3.59 -5.02 -9.23
N ILE A 110 -2.38 -5.34 -8.77
CA ILE A 110 -2.14 -5.86 -7.42
C ILE A 110 -1.46 -4.75 -6.62
N HIS A 111 -2.22 -4.10 -5.76
CA HIS A 111 -1.75 -2.92 -5.04
C HIS A 111 -1.52 -3.23 -3.55
N HIS A 112 -0.32 -3.69 -3.23
CA HIS A 112 0.06 -3.92 -1.84
C HIS A 112 0.19 -2.61 -1.05
N LYS A 113 -0.17 -2.64 0.25
CA LYS A 113 0.16 -1.58 1.21
C LYS A 113 1.66 -1.56 1.52
N ALA A 114 2.30 -2.72 1.59
CA ALA A 114 3.73 -2.84 1.79
C ALA A 114 4.46 -2.17 0.60
N ILE A 115 5.42 -1.40 0.87
CA ILE A 115 6.21 -1.11 2.07
C ILE A 115 5.89 0.28 2.67
N HIS A 116 4.62 0.67 2.77
CA HIS A 116 4.27 1.93 3.41
C HIS A 116 4.53 1.87 4.93
N ARG A 117 4.94 3.01 5.55
CA ARG A 117 4.98 3.06 7.01
C ARG A 117 3.58 2.71 7.55
N ASP A 118 3.42 1.97 8.58
CA ASP A 118 4.23 1.66 9.77
C ASP A 118 5.25 0.51 9.62
N TRP A 119 5.48 -0.05 8.42
CA TRP A 119 6.41 -1.16 8.18
C TRP A 119 6.23 -2.34 9.14
N LEU A 120 5.02 -2.84 9.24
CA LEU A 120 4.74 -4.02 10.07
C LEU A 120 5.02 -5.29 9.25
N PRO A 121 6.07 -6.04 9.55
CA PRO A 121 6.34 -7.30 8.89
C PRO A 121 5.36 -8.38 9.35
N GLU A 122 5.20 -9.43 8.57
CA GLU A 122 4.55 -10.64 9.06
C GLU A 122 5.36 -11.23 10.22
N LEU A 123 4.69 -11.71 11.29
CA LEU A 123 5.33 -12.15 12.53
C LEU A 123 6.43 -13.19 12.32
N LYS A 124 6.26 -14.08 11.34
CA LYS A 124 7.27 -15.11 11.02
C LYS A 124 8.60 -14.55 10.51
N TYR A 125 8.65 -13.27 10.12
CA TYR A 125 9.86 -12.62 9.61
C TYR A 125 10.50 -11.65 10.62
N LEU A 126 9.95 -11.52 11.83
CA LEU A 126 10.47 -10.54 12.80
C LEU A 126 11.94 -10.78 13.14
N THR A 127 12.38 -12.03 13.18
CA THR A 127 13.74 -12.41 13.53
C THR A 127 14.63 -12.72 12.32
N LEU A 128 14.12 -12.52 11.10
CA LEU A 128 14.80 -12.97 9.86
C LEU A 128 16.23 -12.42 9.70
N TYR A 129 16.50 -11.26 10.26
CA TYR A 129 17.80 -10.58 10.16
C TYR A 129 18.44 -10.28 11.51
N GLU A 130 18.00 -10.95 12.58
CA GLU A 130 18.43 -10.67 13.95
C GLU A 130 19.95 -10.87 14.12
N ASP A 131 20.50 -11.90 13.45
CA ASP A 131 21.93 -12.22 13.48
C ASP A 131 22.72 -11.66 12.29
N LYS A 132 22.11 -10.76 11.49
CA LYS A 132 22.75 -10.25 10.28
C LYS A 132 23.26 -8.83 10.46
N GLU A 133 24.56 -8.64 10.34
CA GLU A 133 25.14 -7.33 10.17
C GLU A 133 25.01 -6.86 8.69
N PHE A 134 24.56 -5.63 8.51
CA PHE A 134 24.49 -4.99 7.20
C PHE A 134 25.67 -4.02 7.05
N SER A 135 26.43 -4.15 5.97
CA SER A 135 27.47 -3.19 5.66
C SER A 135 26.86 -1.83 5.34
N MET A 136 27.53 -0.77 5.79
CA MET A 136 27.17 0.59 5.37
C MET A 136 27.40 0.72 3.86
N PRO A 137 26.47 1.31 3.11
CA PRO A 137 26.72 1.66 1.71
C PRO A 137 27.82 2.73 1.62
N ASP A 138 28.62 2.69 0.55
CA ASP A 138 29.76 3.62 0.37
C ASP A 138 29.37 5.09 0.42
N ASN A 139 28.14 5.41 0.04
CA ASN A 139 27.61 6.77 0.04
C ASN A 139 26.80 7.13 1.30
N PHE A 140 26.91 6.37 2.38
CA PHE A 140 26.13 6.63 3.61
C PHE A 140 26.48 8.00 4.25
N TYR A 141 27.73 8.40 4.16
CA TYR A 141 28.23 9.70 4.67
C TYR A 141 28.56 10.68 3.53
N ASP A 142 27.81 10.59 2.43
CA ASP A 142 27.95 11.47 1.28
C ASP A 142 27.75 12.95 1.66
N ASP A 143 28.65 13.80 1.22
CA ASP A 143 28.60 15.24 1.44
C ASP A 143 27.73 16.00 0.44
N TYR A 144 27.17 15.28 -0.53
CA TYR A 144 26.36 15.80 -1.64
C TYR A 144 27.10 16.77 -2.59
N GLU A 145 28.42 16.73 -2.68
CA GLU A 145 29.20 17.54 -3.60
C GLU A 145 28.63 17.44 -5.03
N GLY A 146 28.51 18.58 -5.70
CA GLY A 146 27.94 18.68 -7.04
C GLY A 146 26.42 18.51 -7.15
N ARG A 147 25.70 18.31 -6.00
CA ARG A 147 24.24 18.15 -5.95
C ARG A 147 23.59 19.20 -5.04
N PRO A 148 23.46 20.45 -5.53
CA PRO A 148 23.04 21.58 -4.69
C PRO A 148 21.67 21.43 -4.04
N ALA A 149 20.72 20.77 -4.68
CA ALA A 149 19.40 20.53 -4.11
C ALA A 149 19.45 19.54 -2.92
N ALA A 150 20.29 18.52 -3.00
CA ALA A 150 20.50 17.58 -1.90
C ALA A 150 21.30 18.22 -0.75
N ALA A 151 22.33 19.00 -1.07
CA ALA A 151 23.14 19.72 -0.08
C ALA A 151 22.33 20.79 0.68
N ALA A 152 21.35 21.42 0.03
CA ALA A 152 20.47 22.42 0.64
C ALA A 152 19.36 21.82 1.52
N GLN A 153 19.16 20.50 1.48
CA GLN A 153 18.12 19.84 2.26
C GLN A 153 18.46 19.88 3.76
N THR A 154 17.49 20.27 4.58
CA THR A 154 17.65 20.36 6.03
C THR A 154 17.11 19.12 6.77
N MET A 155 16.38 18.24 6.08
CA MET A 155 15.81 17.04 6.67
C MET A 155 16.90 16.03 7.05
N SER A 156 16.81 15.48 8.25
CA SER A 156 17.72 14.46 8.75
C SER A 156 16.99 13.30 9.41
N ILE A 157 17.62 12.13 9.40
CA ILE A 157 17.09 10.93 10.06
C ILE A 157 16.80 11.21 11.54
N ALA A 158 17.74 11.87 12.24
CA ALA A 158 17.66 12.07 13.68
C ALA A 158 16.58 13.07 14.12
N LYS A 159 16.24 14.05 13.27
CA LYS A 159 15.31 15.14 13.64
C LYS A 159 13.92 14.96 13.05
N ASP A 160 13.85 14.44 11.83
CA ASP A 160 12.65 14.54 11.00
C ASP A 160 11.94 13.19 10.79
N MET A 161 12.65 12.08 11.00
CA MET A 161 12.03 10.76 11.00
C MET A 161 11.50 10.38 12.37
N ASP A 162 10.30 9.82 12.44
CA ASP A 162 9.76 9.23 13.66
C ASP A 162 10.37 7.83 13.88
N ILE A 163 11.70 7.82 14.12
CA ILE A 163 12.47 6.57 14.23
C ILE A 163 11.87 5.62 15.25
N ILE A 164 11.40 6.15 16.39
CA ILE A 164 10.86 5.33 17.48
C ILE A 164 9.62 4.57 17.03
N TYR A 165 8.73 5.24 16.31
CA TYR A 165 7.52 4.65 15.77
C TYR A 165 7.85 3.72 14.59
N ASP A 166 8.65 4.20 13.67
CA ASP A 166 8.98 3.48 12.43
C ASP A 166 9.84 2.23 12.68
N THR A 167 10.79 2.30 13.62
CA THR A 167 11.64 1.16 14.01
C THR A 167 11.05 0.31 15.13
N LYS A 168 9.85 0.64 15.63
CA LYS A 168 9.17 -0.07 16.73
C LYS A 168 9.96 -0.07 18.04
N MET A 169 10.83 0.93 18.24
CA MET A 169 11.56 1.09 19.49
C MET A 169 10.59 1.40 20.63
N TYR A 170 10.69 0.62 21.71
CA TYR A 170 9.76 0.72 22.82
C TYR A 170 9.89 2.05 23.57
N ARG A 171 8.76 2.76 23.69
CA ARG A 171 8.55 3.80 24.70
C ARG A 171 7.27 3.52 25.45
N GLU A 172 7.23 3.88 26.73
CA GLU A 172 6.00 3.84 27.51
C GLU A 172 4.92 4.67 26.78
N GLY A 173 3.73 4.07 26.59
CA GLY A 173 2.68 4.65 25.73
C GLY A 173 2.61 4.10 24.31
N MET A 174 3.65 3.48 23.76
CA MET A 174 3.58 2.81 22.46
C MET A 174 2.85 1.47 22.50
N LYS A 175 2.70 0.85 23.69
CA LYS A 175 1.94 -0.41 23.87
C LYS A 175 0.56 -0.37 23.20
N SER A 176 -0.15 0.75 23.31
CA SER A 176 -1.48 0.89 22.72
C SER A 176 -1.45 0.90 21.18
N ARG A 177 -0.44 1.51 20.58
CA ARG A 177 -0.27 1.55 19.11
C ARG A 177 0.12 0.18 18.56
N LEU A 178 1.08 -0.50 19.21
CA LEU A 178 1.48 -1.86 18.84
C LEU A 178 0.32 -2.84 19.01
N LYS A 179 -0.44 -2.74 20.12
CA LYS A 179 -1.64 -3.53 20.35
C LYS A 179 -2.67 -3.34 19.23
N LYS A 180 -2.93 -2.10 18.83
CA LYS A 180 -3.85 -1.78 17.75
C LYS A 180 -3.32 -2.33 16.42
N ALA A 181 -2.03 -2.13 16.13
CA ALA A 181 -1.41 -2.54 14.88
C ALA A 181 -1.37 -4.05 14.68
N TYR A 182 -1.03 -4.81 15.73
CA TYR A 182 -0.91 -6.27 15.64
C TYR A 182 -2.16 -7.03 16.11
N GLY A 183 -3.16 -6.34 16.66
CA GLY A 183 -4.32 -7.01 17.27
C GLY A 183 -3.97 -7.90 18.47
N LEU A 184 -2.79 -7.71 19.05
CA LEU A 184 -2.25 -8.56 20.11
C LEU A 184 -2.71 -8.09 21.48
N SER A 185 -3.00 -9.04 22.35
CA SER A 185 -3.17 -8.79 23.79
C SER A 185 -1.80 -8.47 24.41
N LEU A 186 -1.77 -7.53 25.37
CA LEU A 186 -0.54 -7.12 26.10
C LEU A 186 0.17 -8.25 26.86
N ILE A 187 -0.40 -9.45 26.87
CA ILE A 187 0.14 -10.62 27.56
C ILE A 187 1.23 -11.33 26.72
N HIS A 188 1.43 -10.93 25.46
CA HIS A 188 2.29 -11.62 24.50
C HIS A 188 3.43 -10.76 23.94
N ILE A 189 3.74 -9.61 24.57
CA ILE A 189 4.90 -8.74 24.22
C ILE A 189 5.76 -8.57 25.48
#